data_10779366d3bee06b003d32a2fd473f19
#
_entry.id   10779366d3bee06b003d32a2fd473f19
#
_cell.length_a   1.000
_cell.length_b   1.000
_cell.length_c   1.000
_cell.angle_alpha   90.00
_cell.angle_beta   90.00
_cell.angle_gamma   90.00
#
_symmetry.space_group_name_H-M   'P 1'
#
loop_
_entity.id
_entity.type
_entity.pdbx_description
1 polymer ?
#
loop_
_entity_poly.entity_id
_entity_poly.type
_entity_poly.pdbx_seq_one_letter_code
_entity_poly.pdbx_strand_id
1 'polypeptide(L)'
;MKILRTPDESFEVITDFPYEPCYTNIKTKDGSELRIHHIDEGPRDGPILLAMHGQPVWCYLYSKMIPFLTAAGIRVIAPDLPGYGKSDKPASREDYSYQNQVDWMVDWLNANDFRDITFFGQDWGGLIGLRMVAREPDRFSRVSMGNTGLPYNPDVPEDVIEEIKAFRASDIKLHPLSMAKQVSQMDSGKTHPGLKFMYWQKFCWDTEDLPIGFIQTMQMDKRSIFSLILNYIFILLGKYSVSPFKSYIAKAYEAPFPDPSYKMGPRAMPSHVPIVPDQSLEEQRKAREFFEIGRASCRERVSTS
;
A
#
# COMPACT_ATOMS: atom_id res chain seq x y z
N MET A 1 0.42 7.93 20.15
CA MET A 1 1.14 6.78 19.59
C MET A 1 2.64 7.04 19.52
N LYS A 2 3.50 5.98 19.56
CA LYS A 2 4.95 6.12 19.35
C LYS A 2 5.22 6.14 17.84
N ILE A 3 6.08 7.06 17.38
CA ILE A 3 6.37 7.25 15.95
C ILE A 3 7.87 7.04 15.73
N LEU A 4 8.21 6.29 14.68
CA LEU A 4 9.56 6.11 14.17
C LEU A 4 9.72 6.91 12.87
N ARG A 5 10.92 7.41 12.65
CA ARG A 5 11.32 8.11 11.43
C ARG A 5 12.56 7.46 10.87
N THR A 6 12.49 6.99 9.64
CA THR A 6 13.64 6.40 8.97
C THR A 6 14.74 7.44 8.79
N PRO A 7 15.98 7.15 9.21
CA PRO A 7 17.12 8.03 8.98
C PRO A 7 17.38 8.25 7.48
N ASP A 8 17.78 9.45 7.09
CA ASP A 8 18.02 9.80 5.69
C ASP A 8 19.14 8.96 5.06
N GLU A 9 20.12 8.54 5.85
CA GLU A 9 21.24 7.67 5.45
C GLU A 9 20.74 6.32 4.91
N SER A 10 19.57 5.85 5.34
CA SER A 10 18.98 4.61 4.83
C SER A 10 18.67 4.67 3.33
N PHE A 11 18.46 5.87 2.79
CA PHE A 11 18.11 6.09 1.39
C PHE A 11 19.32 6.38 0.48
N GLU A 12 20.54 6.56 1.01
CA GLU A 12 21.77 6.81 0.24
C GLU A 12 22.12 5.69 -0.74
N VAL A 13 21.62 4.48 -0.47
CA VAL A 13 21.76 3.32 -1.37
C VAL A 13 21.02 3.52 -2.70
N ILE A 14 20.12 4.49 -2.80
CA ILE A 14 19.24 4.73 -3.95
C ILE A 14 19.80 5.88 -4.78
N THR A 15 20.38 5.56 -5.94
CA THR A 15 21.05 6.54 -6.82
C THR A 15 20.20 6.95 -8.02
N ASP A 16 19.06 6.28 -8.26
CA ASP A 16 18.15 6.53 -9.38
C ASP A 16 16.80 7.13 -8.97
N PHE A 17 16.78 7.84 -7.84
CA PHE A 17 15.60 8.51 -7.31
C PHE A 17 15.97 9.93 -6.84
N PRO A 18 16.31 10.84 -7.78
CA PRO A 18 16.89 12.16 -7.47
C PRO A 18 15.84 13.23 -7.18
N TYR A 19 14.70 12.85 -6.59
CA TYR A 19 13.61 13.79 -6.32
C TYR A 19 13.75 14.40 -4.94
N GLU A 20 13.56 15.73 -4.88
CA GLU A 20 13.57 16.46 -3.61
C GLU A 20 12.36 16.07 -2.76
N PRO A 21 12.56 15.73 -1.48
CA PRO A 21 11.47 15.34 -0.62
C PRO A 21 10.63 16.55 -0.17
N CYS A 22 9.32 16.45 -0.35
CA CYS A 22 8.35 17.35 0.27
C CYS A 22 7.73 16.69 1.50
N TYR A 23 7.46 17.47 2.55
CA TYR A 23 6.90 16.98 3.80
C TYR A 23 5.71 17.82 4.26
N THR A 24 4.68 17.16 4.76
CA THR A 24 3.50 17.78 5.36
C THR A 24 3.23 17.13 6.72
N ASN A 25 3.11 17.93 7.76
CA ASN A 25 2.74 17.46 9.09
C ASN A 25 1.21 17.47 9.22
N ILE A 26 0.65 16.38 9.73
CA ILE A 26 -0.76 16.27 10.08
C ILE A 26 -0.92 15.91 11.56
N LYS A 27 -2.06 16.25 12.15
CA LYS A 27 -2.41 15.82 13.51
C LYS A 27 -3.36 14.62 13.45
N THR A 28 -3.03 13.58 14.18
CA THR A 28 -3.87 12.40 14.30
C THR A 28 -4.94 12.57 15.39
N LYS A 29 -5.95 11.70 15.43
CA LYS A 29 -7.05 11.77 16.40
C LYS A 29 -6.59 11.65 17.86
N ASP A 30 -5.47 10.97 18.12
CA ASP A 30 -4.89 10.86 19.47
C ASP A 30 -3.97 12.04 19.82
N GLY A 31 -3.91 13.07 18.96
CA GLY A 31 -3.08 14.26 19.15
C GLY A 31 -1.62 14.12 18.76
N SER A 32 -1.19 12.94 18.28
CA SER A 32 0.16 12.75 17.73
C SER A 32 0.33 13.51 16.42
N GLU A 33 1.58 13.84 16.05
CA GLU A 33 1.91 14.45 14.78
C GLU A 33 2.59 13.42 13.87
N LEU A 34 2.09 13.26 12.63
CA LEU A 34 2.71 12.47 11.59
C LEU A 34 3.24 13.37 10.47
N ARG A 35 4.50 13.17 10.11
CA ARG A 35 5.12 13.78 8.93
C ARG A 35 4.93 12.86 7.73
N ILE A 36 4.22 13.35 6.71
CA ILE A 36 3.96 12.62 5.47
C ILE A 36 4.84 13.17 4.37
N HIS A 37 5.63 12.29 3.76
CA HIS A 37 6.47 12.57 2.60
C HIS A 37 5.65 12.49 1.31
N HIS A 38 6.02 13.32 0.33
CA HIS A 38 5.57 13.17 -1.06
C HIS A 38 6.60 13.73 -2.04
N ILE A 39 6.56 13.24 -3.26
CA ILE A 39 7.23 13.82 -4.41
C ILE A 39 6.27 14.82 -5.06
N ASP A 40 6.79 15.98 -5.52
CA ASP A 40 6.04 17.00 -6.25
C ASP A 40 6.89 17.49 -7.44
N GLU A 41 6.77 16.81 -8.57
CA GLU A 41 7.60 16.99 -9.75
C GLU A 41 6.79 17.42 -10.97
N GLY A 42 7.43 18.20 -11.83
CA GLY A 42 6.85 18.76 -13.07
C GLY A 42 6.38 20.21 -12.95
N PRO A 43 5.71 20.74 -13.99
CA PRO A 43 5.28 22.14 -14.03
C PRO A 43 4.22 22.42 -12.95
N ARG A 44 4.41 23.52 -12.19
CA ARG A 44 3.53 23.88 -11.07
C ARG A 44 2.09 24.21 -11.49
N ASP A 45 1.89 24.64 -12.71
CA ASP A 45 0.62 24.95 -13.36
C ASP A 45 0.10 23.80 -14.24
N GLY A 46 0.81 22.69 -14.30
CA GLY A 46 0.40 21.51 -15.05
C GLY A 46 -0.77 20.74 -14.37
N PRO A 47 -1.50 19.92 -15.14
CA PRO A 47 -2.53 19.05 -14.59
C PRO A 47 -1.94 18.09 -13.58
N ILE A 48 -2.60 17.95 -12.40
CA ILE A 48 -2.10 17.13 -11.31
C ILE A 48 -2.45 15.66 -11.53
N LEU A 49 -1.43 14.79 -11.45
CA LEU A 49 -1.58 13.36 -11.24
C LEU A 49 -1.18 13.00 -9.81
N LEU A 50 -2.15 12.61 -8.99
CA LEU A 50 -1.90 12.02 -7.67
C LEU A 50 -1.70 10.52 -7.83
N ALA A 51 -0.46 10.03 -7.60
CA ALA A 51 -0.08 8.64 -7.75
C ALA A 51 0.15 7.99 -6.39
N MET A 52 -0.79 7.14 -5.94
CA MET A 52 -0.72 6.49 -4.62
C MET A 52 -0.29 5.04 -4.74
N HIS A 53 0.81 4.71 -4.07
CA HIS A 53 1.40 3.37 -4.03
C HIS A 53 0.63 2.41 -3.11
N GLY A 54 0.89 1.11 -3.28
CA GLY A 54 0.34 0.05 -2.45
C GLY A 54 1.31 -0.53 -1.42
N GLN A 55 0.93 -1.66 -0.86
CA GLN A 55 1.69 -2.42 0.12
C GLN A 55 2.48 -3.56 -0.58
N PRO A 56 3.74 -3.82 -0.21
CA PRO A 56 4.57 -3.16 0.80
C PRO A 56 5.58 -2.15 0.22
N VAL A 57 5.24 -1.51 -0.89
CA VAL A 57 6.12 -0.57 -1.60
C VAL A 57 5.99 0.87 -1.07
N TRP A 58 6.64 1.82 -1.74
CA TRP A 58 6.59 3.25 -1.49
C TRP A 58 6.65 4.02 -2.82
N CYS A 59 6.64 5.35 -2.84
CA CYS A 59 6.55 6.14 -4.07
C CYS A 59 7.69 5.87 -5.07
N TYR A 60 8.78 5.21 -4.68
CA TYR A 60 9.80 4.67 -5.58
C TYR A 60 9.22 3.79 -6.70
N LEU A 61 8.05 3.18 -6.48
CA LEU A 61 7.29 2.45 -7.49
C LEU A 61 7.11 3.26 -8.78
N TYR A 62 6.96 4.58 -8.65
CA TYR A 62 6.71 5.49 -9.76
C TYR A 62 7.98 6.11 -10.35
N SER A 63 9.18 5.78 -9.83
CA SER A 63 10.47 6.36 -10.23
C SER A 63 10.70 6.38 -11.73
N LYS A 64 10.27 5.34 -12.45
CA LYS A 64 10.42 5.24 -13.91
C LYS A 64 9.28 5.89 -14.71
N MET A 65 8.15 6.18 -14.07
CA MET A 65 6.99 6.85 -14.70
C MET A 65 7.12 8.38 -14.61
N ILE A 66 7.62 8.90 -13.50
CA ILE A 66 7.72 10.34 -13.24
C ILE A 66 8.39 11.10 -14.39
N PRO A 67 9.56 10.70 -14.93
CA PRO A 67 10.22 11.43 -16.01
C PRO A 67 9.38 11.54 -17.30
N PHE A 68 8.63 10.50 -17.65
CA PHE A 68 7.75 10.51 -18.82
C PHE A 68 6.53 11.42 -18.64
N LEU A 69 5.96 11.39 -17.44
CA LEU A 69 4.78 12.19 -17.10
C LEU A 69 5.13 13.67 -17.02
N THR A 70 6.23 14.02 -16.36
CA THR A 70 6.69 15.42 -16.25
C THR A 70 7.13 15.98 -17.60
N ALA A 71 7.78 15.18 -18.45
CA ALA A 71 8.10 15.57 -19.83
C ALA A 71 6.84 15.81 -20.68
N ALA A 72 5.71 15.16 -20.36
CA ALA A 72 4.41 15.41 -20.97
C ALA A 72 3.66 16.62 -20.37
N GLY A 73 4.29 17.39 -19.47
CA GLY A 73 3.70 18.57 -18.85
C GLY A 73 2.76 18.26 -17.67
N ILE A 74 2.82 17.05 -17.11
CA ILE A 74 1.99 16.64 -15.97
C ILE A 74 2.75 16.88 -14.67
N ARG A 75 2.11 17.53 -13.68
CA ARG A 75 2.60 17.61 -12.31
C ARG A 75 2.27 16.34 -11.56
N VAL A 76 3.29 15.60 -11.13
CA VAL A 76 3.15 14.33 -10.42
C VAL A 76 3.31 14.54 -8.93
N ILE A 77 2.27 14.22 -8.18
CA ILE A 77 2.28 14.17 -6.72
C ILE A 77 2.25 12.71 -6.31
N ALA A 78 3.32 12.24 -5.65
CA ALA A 78 3.44 10.84 -5.22
C ALA A 78 3.74 10.76 -3.72
N PRO A 79 2.71 10.66 -2.85
CA PRO A 79 2.91 10.51 -1.42
C PRO A 79 3.37 9.11 -1.03
N ASP A 80 4.10 9.04 0.08
CA ASP A 80 4.30 7.82 0.83
C ASP A 80 3.21 7.70 1.90
N LEU A 81 2.49 6.58 1.91
CA LEU A 81 1.51 6.29 2.95
C LEU A 81 2.18 6.27 4.34
N PRO A 82 1.50 6.71 5.42
CA PRO A 82 2.01 6.52 6.79
C PRO A 82 2.40 5.07 7.05
N GLY A 83 3.62 4.87 7.55
CA GLY A 83 4.19 3.52 7.72
C GLY A 83 5.10 3.06 6.58
N TYR A 84 5.25 3.85 5.51
CA TYR A 84 6.02 3.50 4.30
C TYR A 84 6.98 4.63 3.90
N GLY A 85 7.90 4.32 2.99
CA GLY A 85 8.82 5.26 2.38
C GLY A 85 9.51 6.19 3.38
N LYS A 86 9.54 7.49 3.06
CA LYS A 86 10.09 8.55 3.94
C LYS A 86 9.05 9.14 4.90
N SER A 87 7.78 8.69 4.86
CA SER A 87 6.77 9.07 5.85
C SER A 87 7.03 8.45 7.21
N ASP A 88 6.56 9.12 8.26
CA ASP A 88 6.62 8.62 9.63
C ASP A 88 5.88 7.29 9.78
N LYS A 89 6.34 6.48 10.73
CA LYS A 89 5.88 5.11 10.95
C LYS A 89 5.40 4.92 12.39
N PRO A 90 4.09 4.80 12.61
CA PRO A 90 3.57 4.30 13.89
C PRO A 90 4.27 3.00 14.28
N ALA A 91 4.75 2.91 15.52
CA ALA A 91 5.61 1.83 15.99
C ALA A 91 4.86 0.57 16.42
N SER A 92 3.53 0.62 16.48
CA SER A 92 2.68 -0.52 16.79
C SER A 92 1.76 -0.89 15.62
N ARG A 93 1.51 -2.18 15.40
CA ARG A 93 0.56 -2.66 14.37
C ARG A 93 -0.87 -2.21 14.67
N GLU A 94 -1.19 -2.06 15.94
CA GLU A 94 -2.51 -1.65 16.46
C GLU A 94 -2.84 -0.19 16.13
N ASP A 95 -1.83 0.64 15.82
CA ASP A 95 -2.01 2.02 15.38
C ASP A 95 -2.52 2.10 13.93
N TYR A 96 -2.38 1.03 13.15
CA TYR A 96 -2.82 0.96 11.77
C TYR A 96 -4.24 0.42 11.65
N SER A 97 -5.03 1.07 10.81
CA SER A 97 -6.32 0.56 10.34
C SER A 97 -6.60 1.14 8.95
N TYR A 98 -7.53 0.54 8.22
CA TYR A 98 -7.98 1.10 6.95
C TYR A 98 -8.51 2.54 7.15
N GLN A 99 -9.31 2.75 8.20
CA GLN A 99 -9.89 4.05 8.49
C GLN A 99 -8.82 5.10 8.84
N ASN A 100 -7.82 4.76 9.67
CA ASN A 100 -6.75 5.67 10.02
C ASN A 100 -5.95 6.09 8.78
N GLN A 101 -5.63 5.15 7.88
CA GLN A 101 -4.93 5.47 6.63
C GLN A 101 -5.73 6.44 5.76
N VAL A 102 -7.03 6.24 5.62
CA VAL A 102 -7.91 7.16 4.87
C VAL A 102 -7.94 8.53 5.54
N ASP A 103 -8.12 8.59 6.85
CA ASP A 103 -8.18 9.86 7.61
C ASP A 103 -6.87 10.64 7.46
N TRP A 104 -5.72 9.99 7.69
CA TRP A 104 -4.41 10.63 7.55
C TRP A 104 -4.15 11.16 6.14
N MET A 105 -4.53 10.41 5.11
CA MET A 105 -4.31 10.84 3.73
C MET A 105 -5.31 11.93 3.29
N VAL A 106 -6.52 11.98 3.85
CA VAL A 106 -7.45 13.10 3.67
C VAL A 106 -6.93 14.36 4.36
N ASP A 107 -6.42 14.24 5.59
CA ASP A 107 -5.82 15.38 6.30
C ASP A 107 -4.58 15.92 5.55
N TRP A 108 -3.73 15.03 5.01
CA TRP A 108 -2.62 15.40 4.15
C TRP A 108 -3.08 16.11 2.87
N LEU A 109 -4.12 15.61 2.20
CA LEU A 109 -4.69 16.19 0.99
C LEU A 109 -5.21 17.61 1.27
N ASN A 110 -5.93 17.77 2.38
CA ASN A 110 -6.49 19.05 2.81
C ASN A 110 -5.41 20.07 3.18
N ALA A 111 -4.35 19.64 3.86
CA ALA A 111 -3.23 20.49 4.25
C ALA A 111 -2.46 21.04 3.03
N ASN A 112 -2.41 20.30 1.92
CA ASN A 112 -1.75 20.71 0.67
C ASN A 112 -2.68 21.43 -0.31
N ASP A 113 -3.98 21.41 -0.09
CA ASP A 113 -5.04 22.00 -0.91
C ASP A 113 -4.97 21.68 -2.42
N PHE A 114 -4.52 20.46 -2.78
CA PHE A 114 -4.52 20.02 -4.17
C PHE A 114 -5.96 19.91 -4.71
N ARG A 115 -6.16 20.35 -5.97
CA ARG A 115 -7.47 20.37 -6.65
C ARG A 115 -7.32 19.98 -8.11
N ASP A 116 -8.43 19.69 -8.77
CA ASP A 116 -8.52 19.23 -10.16
C ASP A 116 -7.64 18.00 -10.43
N ILE A 117 -7.66 17.08 -9.48
CA ILE A 117 -6.75 15.93 -9.43
C ILE A 117 -7.21 14.84 -10.37
N THR A 118 -6.31 14.34 -11.21
CA THR A 118 -6.40 12.99 -11.77
C THR A 118 -5.80 12.03 -10.77
N PHE A 119 -6.61 11.17 -10.18
CA PHE A 119 -6.16 10.16 -9.24
C PHE A 119 -5.72 8.89 -9.96
N PHE A 120 -4.55 8.35 -9.59
CA PHE A 120 -4.10 7.00 -9.92
C PHE A 120 -3.72 6.25 -8.66
N GLY A 121 -4.38 5.11 -8.41
CA GLY A 121 -4.10 4.26 -7.25
C GLY A 121 -3.82 2.82 -7.64
N GLN A 122 -2.85 2.21 -6.95
CA GLN A 122 -2.50 0.80 -7.09
C GLN A 122 -2.57 0.13 -5.72
N ASP A 123 -3.15 -1.11 -5.64
CA ASP A 123 -3.25 -1.89 -4.41
C ASP A 123 -3.86 -1.06 -3.25
N TRP A 124 -3.22 -0.94 -2.09
CA TRP A 124 -3.68 -0.12 -0.96
C TRP A 124 -3.81 1.37 -1.30
N GLY A 125 -2.96 1.89 -2.19
CA GLY A 125 -3.11 3.26 -2.67
C GLY A 125 -4.46 3.48 -3.37
N GLY A 126 -4.96 2.45 -4.08
CA GLY A 126 -6.30 2.47 -4.66
C GLY A 126 -7.42 2.32 -3.63
N LEU A 127 -7.29 1.38 -2.68
CA LEU A 127 -8.28 1.19 -1.61
C LEU A 127 -8.48 2.50 -0.82
N ILE A 128 -7.39 3.12 -0.37
CA ILE A 128 -7.41 4.37 0.38
C ILE A 128 -7.89 5.52 -0.50
N GLY A 129 -7.31 5.68 -1.69
CA GLY A 129 -7.59 6.80 -2.57
C GLY A 129 -9.02 6.83 -3.09
N LEU A 130 -9.65 5.68 -3.39
CA LEU A 130 -11.06 5.63 -3.76
C LEU A 130 -11.98 6.12 -2.62
N ARG A 131 -11.65 5.82 -1.37
CA ARG A 131 -12.37 6.38 -0.22
C ARG A 131 -12.10 7.89 -0.04
N MET A 132 -10.87 8.36 -0.34
CA MET A 132 -10.56 9.79 -0.38
C MET A 132 -11.38 10.51 -1.44
N VAL A 133 -11.48 9.95 -2.66
CA VAL A 133 -12.31 10.51 -3.75
C VAL A 133 -13.77 10.61 -3.33
N ALA A 134 -14.33 9.58 -2.70
CA ALA A 134 -15.70 9.60 -2.23
C ALA A 134 -15.95 10.61 -1.09
N ARG A 135 -14.94 10.93 -0.27
CA ARG A 135 -15.03 11.90 0.83
C ARG A 135 -14.82 13.34 0.40
N GLU A 136 -13.96 13.56 -0.59
CA GLU A 136 -13.53 14.88 -1.07
C GLU A 136 -13.75 15.02 -2.60
N PRO A 137 -14.97 14.73 -3.11
CA PRO A 137 -15.21 14.57 -4.54
C PRO A 137 -14.88 15.83 -5.36
N ASP A 138 -15.04 17.02 -4.79
CA ASP A 138 -14.80 18.29 -5.47
C ASP A 138 -13.31 18.56 -5.76
N ARG A 139 -12.40 17.74 -5.21
CA ARG A 139 -10.97 17.84 -5.47
C ARG A 139 -10.51 17.01 -6.67
N PHE A 140 -11.34 16.06 -7.12
CA PHE A 140 -10.96 15.05 -8.12
C PHE A 140 -11.78 15.19 -9.40
N SER A 141 -11.08 15.26 -10.54
CA SER A 141 -11.71 15.32 -11.87
C SER A 141 -11.77 13.96 -12.54
N ARG A 142 -10.79 13.10 -12.28
CA ARG A 142 -10.66 11.79 -12.94
C ARG A 142 -10.10 10.75 -11.98
N VAL A 143 -10.48 9.49 -12.22
CA VAL A 143 -10.00 8.33 -11.46
C VAL A 143 -9.49 7.27 -12.42
N SER A 144 -8.26 6.81 -12.18
CA SER A 144 -7.64 5.65 -12.83
C SER A 144 -7.14 4.67 -11.78
N MET A 145 -7.20 3.39 -12.07
CA MET A 145 -6.87 2.34 -11.11
C MET A 145 -6.05 1.23 -11.76
N GLY A 146 -5.09 0.69 -11.02
CA GLY A 146 -4.33 -0.49 -11.41
C GLY A 146 -4.30 -1.54 -10.30
N ASN A 147 -4.78 -2.75 -10.53
CA ASN A 147 -4.78 -3.87 -9.59
C ASN A 147 -5.29 -3.49 -8.19
N THR A 148 -6.48 -2.90 -8.14
CA THR A 148 -7.12 -2.41 -6.92
C THR A 148 -8.64 -2.35 -7.09
N GLY A 149 -9.35 -1.97 -6.03
CA GLY A 149 -10.79 -1.80 -6.03
C GLY A 149 -11.33 -1.35 -4.67
N LEU A 150 -12.64 -1.43 -4.53
CA LEU A 150 -13.34 -1.24 -3.25
C LEU A 150 -13.97 -2.57 -2.83
N PRO A 151 -13.26 -3.42 -2.07
CA PRO A 151 -13.80 -4.69 -1.62
C PRO A 151 -14.98 -4.45 -0.67
N TYR A 152 -16.08 -5.14 -0.95
CA TYR A 152 -17.31 -5.06 -0.17
C TYR A 152 -17.98 -6.44 -0.15
N ASN A 153 -17.89 -7.10 0.98
CA ASN A 153 -18.34 -8.49 1.16
C ASN A 153 -19.28 -8.58 2.36
N PRO A 154 -20.55 -8.09 2.25
CA PRO A 154 -21.49 -8.13 3.36
C PRO A 154 -22.02 -9.56 3.64
N ASP A 155 -22.09 -10.39 2.62
CA ASP A 155 -22.79 -11.69 2.62
C ASP A 155 -21.84 -12.89 2.62
N VAL A 156 -20.68 -12.77 3.32
CA VAL A 156 -19.77 -13.92 3.47
C VAL A 156 -20.41 -14.97 4.39
N PRO A 157 -20.49 -16.25 4.00
CA PRO A 157 -21.02 -17.31 4.85
C PRO A 157 -20.30 -17.39 6.21
N GLU A 158 -21.05 -17.66 7.28
CA GLU A 158 -20.50 -17.65 8.65
C GLU A 158 -19.41 -18.73 8.84
N ASP A 159 -19.55 -19.89 8.23
CA ASP A 159 -18.55 -20.96 8.24
C ASP A 159 -17.23 -20.51 7.62
N VAL A 160 -17.27 -19.70 6.54
CA VAL A 160 -16.07 -19.10 5.92
C VAL A 160 -15.45 -18.06 6.84
N ILE A 161 -16.27 -17.24 7.52
CA ILE A 161 -15.79 -16.24 8.48
C ILE A 161 -15.06 -16.94 9.64
N GLU A 162 -15.65 -18.00 10.19
CA GLU A 162 -15.06 -18.78 11.28
C GLU A 162 -13.75 -19.46 10.84
N GLU A 163 -13.71 -20.05 9.64
CA GLU A 163 -12.49 -20.65 9.08
C GLU A 163 -11.36 -19.61 8.97
N ILE A 164 -11.64 -18.41 8.47
CA ILE A 164 -10.66 -17.33 8.35
C ILE A 164 -10.17 -16.90 9.73
N LYS A 165 -11.07 -16.72 10.70
CA LYS A 165 -10.72 -16.33 12.08
C LYS A 165 -9.85 -17.41 12.75
N ALA A 166 -10.24 -18.67 12.64
CA ALA A 166 -9.50 -19.80 13.20
C ALA A 166 -8.09 -19.93 12.58
N PHE A 167 -7.98 -19.76 11.25
CA PHE A 167 -6.69 -19.80 10.59
C PHE A 167 -5.77 -18.63 11.04
N ARG A 168 -6.30 -17.41 11.13
CA ARG A 168 -5.53 -16.25 11.63
C ARG A 168 -5.00 -16.48 13.05
N ALA A 169 -5.79 -17.14 13.92
CA ALA A 169 -5.42 -17.43 15.29
C ALA A 169 -4.51 -18.68 15.44
N SER A 170 -4.32 -19.47 14.38
CA SER A 170 -3.54 -20.70 14.43
C SER A 170 -2.02 -20.45 14.58
N ASP A 171 -1.30 -21.45 15.12
CA ASP A 171 0.17 -21.42 15.26
C ASP A 171 0.91 -21.81 13.97
N ILE A 172 0.22 -21.93 12.85
CA ILE A 172 0.82 -22.28 11.55
C ILE A 172 1.80 -21.19 11.13
N LYS A 173 3.08 -21.54 10.98
CA LYS A 173 4.12 -20.64 10.47
C LYS A 173 4.18 -20.73 8.95
N LEU A 174 4.10 -19.57 8.30
CA LEU A 174 4.18 -19.45 6.85
C LEU A 174 5.55 -18.89 6.45
N HIS A 175 6.20 -19.55 5.49
CA HIS A 175 7.40 -19.06 4.83
C HIS A 175 7.07 -18.68 3.37
N PRO A 176 7.84 -17.80 2.69
CA PRO A 176 7.53 -17.37 1.33
C PRO A 176 7.26 -18.52 0.34
N LEU A 177 8.05 -19.59 0.40
CA LEU A 177 7.85 -20.75 -0.49
C LEU A 177 6.62 -21.59 -0.10
N SER A 178 6.35 -21.77 1.19
CA SER A 178 5.16 -22.51 1.64
C SER A 178 3.89 -21.71 1.34
N MET A 179 3.94 -20.39 1.48
CA MET A 179 2.83 -19.52 1.11
C MET A 179 2.52 -19.61 -0.40
N ALA A 180 3.54 -19.49 -1.25
CA ALA A 180 3.38 -19.62 -2.70
C ALA A 180 2.79 -20.98 -3.10
N LYS A 181 3.27 -22.08 -2.49
CA LYS A 181 2.75 -23.44 -2.71
C LYS A 181 1.30 -23.54 -2.29
N GLN A 182 0.93 -23.05 -1.11
CA GLN A 182 -0.45 -23.14 -0.62
C GLN A 182 -1.41 -22.31 -1.48
N VAL A 183 -1.02 -21.08 -1.86
CA VAL A 183 -1.81 -20.26 -2.78
C VAL A 183 -2.02 -20.96 -4.13
N SER A 184 -0.98 -21.59 -4.69
CA SER A 184 -1.09 -22.33 -5.96
C SER A 184 -1.98 -23.58 -5.86
N GLN A 185 -1.95 -24.30 -4.74
CA GLN A 185 -2.80 -25.49 -4.51
C GLN A 185 -4.28 -25.14 -4.36
N MET A 186 -4.60 -23.93 -3.90
CA MET A 186 -5.97 -23.44 -3.76
C MET A 186 -6.62 -23.01 -5.08
N ASP A 187 -5.90 -23.07 -6.19
CA ASP A 187 -6.35 -22.56 -7.51
C ASP A 187 -7.28 -23.50 -8.26
N SER A 188 -7.88 -24.49 -7.57
CA SER A 188 -8.81 -25.46 -8.16
C SER A 188 -10.22 -24.91 -8.47
N GLY A 189 -10.46 -23.61 -8.35
CA GLY A 189 -11.75 -22.96 -8.60
C GLY A 189 -12.83 -23.20 -7.54
N LYS A 190 -12.55 -24.04 -6.53
CA LYS A 190 -13.52 -24.45 -5.48
C LYS A 190 -13.38 -23.67 -4.18
N THR A 191 -12.36 -22.82 -4.04
CA THR A 191 -12.06 -22.13 -2.79
C THR A 191 -12.49 -20.67 -2.88
N HIS A 192 -13.16 -20.16 -1.85
CA HIS A 192 -13.54 -18.75 -1.76
C HIS A 192 -12.28 -17.86 -1.85
N PRO A 193 -12.29 -16.78 -2.67
CA PRO A 193 -11.11 -15.90 -2.85
C PRO A 193 -10.53 -15.35 -1.54
N GLY A 194 -11.38 -15.09 -0.54
CA GLY A 194 -10.95 -14.63 0.79
C GLY A 194 -10.07 -15.63 1.52
N LEU A 195 -10.30 -16.95 1.36
CA LEU A 195 -9.48 -18.00 1.96
C LEU A 195 -8.04 -17.99 1.40
N LYS A 196 -7.86 -17.64 0.11
CA LYS A 196 -6.50 -17.51 -0.47
C LYS A 196 -5.76 -16.31 0.11
N PHE A 197 -6.45 -15.18 0.23
CA PHE A 197 -5.83 -13.94 0.69
C PHE A 197 -5.46 -13.98 2.18
N MET A 198 -6.17 -14.80 3.01
CA MET A 198 -5.82 -14.95 4.42
C MET A 198 -4.41 -15.47 4.67
N TYR A 199 -3.83 -16.26 3.74
CA TYR A 199 -2.43 -16.71 3.84
C TYR A 199 -1.46 -15.55 3.75
N TRP A 200 -1.70 -14.61 2.83
CA TRP A 200 -0.93 -13.39 2.72
C TRP A 200 -1.06 -12.52 3.97
N GLN A 201 -2.27 -12.35 4.48
CA GLN A 201 -2.54 -11.61 5.71
C GLN A 201 -1.76 -12.18 6.89
N LYS A 202 -1.88 -13.51 7.11
CA LYS A 202 -1.18 -14.19 8.19
C LYS A 202 0.34 -14.16 8.02
N PHE A 203 0.85 -14.38 6.82
CA PHE A 203 2.28 -14.28 6.53
C PHE A 203 2.84 -12.91 6.90
N CYS A 204 2.19 -11.84 6.47
CA CYS A 204 2.63 -10.48 6.80
C CYS A 204 2.54 -10.20 8.30
N TRP A 205 1.46 -10.61 8.95
CA TRP A 205 1.25 -10.38 10.37
C TRP A 205 2.28 -11.10 11.24
N ASP A 206 2.56 -12.37 10.98
CA ASP A 206 3.41 -13.22 11.81
C ASP A 206 4.91 -13.04 11.52
N THR A 207 5.30 -12.59 10.31
CA THR A 207 6.70 -12.43 9.93
C THR A 207 7.26 -11.14 10.52
N GLU A 208 8.14 -11.26 11.53
CA GLU A 208 8.72 -10.11 12.21
C GLU A 208 9.59 -9.28 11.27
N ASP A 209 10.57 -9.91 10.64
CA ASP A 209 11.40 -9.27 9.60
C ASP A 209 10.82 -9.58 8.20
N LEU A 210 9.70 -8.92 7.87
CA LEU A 210 9.02 -9.11 6.59
C LEU A 210 9.98 -8.78 5.43
N PRO A 211 10.25 -9.73 4.51
CA PRO A 211 11.28 -9.56 3.48
C PRO A 211 10.75 -8.77 2.26
N ILE A 212 10.50 -7.47 2.46
CA ILE A 212 9.84 -6.58 1.50
C ILE A 212 10.56 -6.57 0.15
N GLY A 213 11.87 -6.28 0.17
CA GLY A 213 12.68 -6.25 -1.05
C GLY A 213 12.71 -7.59 -1.78
N PHE A 214 12.71 -8.72 -1.06
CA PHE A 214 12.65 -10.06 -1.66
C PHE A 214 11.31 -10.29 -2.36
N ILE A 215 10.21 -10.00 -1.68
CA ILE A 215 8.84 -10.15 -2.20
C ILE A 215 8.67 -9.36 -3.50
N GLN A 216 9.07 -8.08 -3.50
CA GLN A 216 8.91 -7.20 -4.65
C GLN A 216 9.76 -7.60 -5.86
N THR A 217 10.89 -8.21 -5.63
CA THR A 217 11.83 -8.54 -6.71
C THR A 217 11.80 -10.00 -7.16
N MET A 218 10.99 -10.86 -6.50
CA MET A 218 10.88 -12.28 -6.87
C MET A 218 10.55 -12.52 -8.35
N GLN A 219 9.73 -11.64 -8.95
CA GLN A 219 9.30 -11.77 -10.35
C GLN A 219 10.08 -10.88 -11.33
N MET A 220 10.82 -9.90 -10.82
CA MET A 220 11.41 -8.84 -11.65
C MET A 220 12.91 -8.98 -11.86
N ASP A 221 13.61 -9.74 -11.02
CA ASP A 221 15.05 -9.70 -10.94
C ASP A 221 15.68 -10.99 -11.49
N LYS A 222 16.52 -10.87 -12.53
CA LYS A 222 17.39 -11.96 -13.01
C LYS A 222 18.51 -12.18 -12.00
N ARG A 223 18.20 -12.83 -10.88
CA ARG A 223 19.17 -13.12 -9.82
C ARG A 223 19.92 -14.41 -10.10
N SER A 224 21.17 -14.47 -9.63
CA SER A 224 21.84 -15.75 -9.53
C SER A 224 21.09 -16.64 -8.51
N ILE A 225 20.95 -17.92 -8.81
CA ILE A 225 20.35 -18.93 -7.90
C ILE A 225 21.03 -18.88 -6.53
N PHE A 226 22.34 -18.65 -6.50
CA PHE A 226 23.11 -18.51 -5.26
C PHE A 226 22.63 -17.34 -4.38
N SER A 227 22.44 -16.15 -4.98
CA SER A 227 21.91 -14.98 -4.26
C SER A 227 20.49 -15.22 -3.71
N LEU A 228 19.63 -15.92 -4.46
CA LEU A 228 18.29 -16.30 -4.00
C LEU A 228 18.36 -17.24 -2.80
N ILE A 229 19.19 -18.27 -2.84
CA ILE A 229 19.37 -19.23 -1.73
C ILE A 229 19.87 -18.50 -0.48
N LEU A 230 20.88 -17.64 -0.60
CA LEU A 230 21.43 -16.92 0.53
C LEU A 230 20.41 -15.95 1.15
N ASN A 231 19.69 -15.16 0.33
CA ASN A 231 18.61 -14.33 0.85
C ASN A 231 17.53 -15.16 1.56
N TYR A 232 17.20 -16.33 1.02
CA TYR A 232 16.21 -17.21 1.64
C TYR A 232 16.68 -17.75 3.00
N ILE A 233 17.98 -18.06 3.15
CA ILE A 233 18.54 -18.41 4.46
C ILE A 233 18.37 -17.25 5.46
N PHE A 234 18.66 -16.01 5.06
CA PHE A 234 18.45 -14.85 5.92
C PHE A 234 16.98 -14.66 6.31
N ILE A 235 16.04 -14.96 5.40
CA ILE A 235 14.60 -14.94 5.69
C ILE A 235 14.24 -16.00 6.74
N LEU A 236 14.75 -17.23 6.59
CA LEU A 236 14.49 -18.32 7.55
C LEU A 236 15.05 -18.01 8.94
N LEU A 237 16.16 -17.27 9.01
CA LEU A 237 16.76 -16.81 10.27
C LEU A 237 16.08 -15.57 10.88
N GLY A 238 15.07 -14.98 10.20
CA GLY A 238 14.42 -13.72 10.64
C GLY A 238 15.35 -12.51 10.58
N LYS A 239 16.32 -12.50 9.68
CA LYS A 239 17.38 -11.47 9.57
C LYS A 239 17.50 -10.90 8.16
N TYR A 240 16.39 -10.82 7.43
CA TYR A 240 16.45 -10.34 6.04
C TYR A 240 16.89 -8.88 5.94
N SER A 241 16.53 -8.02 6.88
CA SER A 241 16.92 -6.60 6.90
C SER A 241 18.43 -6.39 6.79
N VAL A 242 19.22 -7.28 7.37
CA VAL A 242 20.70 -7.21 7.33
C VAL A 242 21.34 -8.08 6.25
N SER A 243 20.58 -8.72 5.35
CA SER A 243 21.14 -9.54 4.27
C SER A 243 21.98 -8.69 3.31
N PRO A 244 23.26 -9.06 3.07
CA PRO A 244 24.12 -8.37 2.11
C PRO A 244 23.83 -8.78 0.65
N PHE A 245 23.03 -9.82 0.42
CA PHE A 245 22.78 -10.43 -0.90
C PHE A 245 21.58 -9.81 -1.64
N LYS A 246 21.00 -8.73 -1.11
CA LYS A 246 19.92 -7.99 -1.76
C LYS A 246 20.40 -7.35 -3.08
N SER A 247 19.58 -7.47 -4.14
CA SER A 247 19.80 -6.69 -5.36
C SER A 247 19.60 -5.20 -5.11
N TYR A 248 20.02 -4.35 -6.05
CA TYR A 248 19.81 -2.89 -5.96
C TYR A 248 18.33 -2.55 -5.75
N ILE A 249 17.44 -3.09 -6.57
CA ILE A 249 15.98 -2.85 -6.45
C ILE A 249 15.44 -3.36 -5.11
N ALA A 250 15.90 -4.52 -4.65
CA ALA A 250 15.51 -5.03 -3.33
C ALA A 250 15.98 -4.12 -2.19
N LYS A 251 17.18 -3.54 -2.29
CA LYS A 251 17.69 -2.55 -1.34
C LYS A 251 16.85 -1.27 -1.37
N ALA A 252 16.46 -0.79 -2.56
CA ALA A 252 15.63 0.40 -2.69
C ALA A 252 14.24 0.23 -2.03
N TYR A 253 13.59 -0.94 -2.19
CA TYR A 253 12.33 -1.22 -1.49
C TYR A 253 12.51 -1.51 0.00
N GLU A 254 13.68 -1.94 0.45
CA GLU A 254 13.99 -2.19 1.86
C GLU A 254 14.46 -0.92 2.60
N ALA A 255 14.97 0.08 1.89
CA ALA A 255 15.56 1.30 2.46
C ALA A 255 14.69 2.01 3.52
N PRO A 256 13.33 2.07 3.39
CA PRO A 256 12.48 2.64 4.43
C PRO A 256 12.49 1.89 5.78
N PHE A 257 13.05 0.69 5.83
CA PHE A 257 12.91 -0.26 6.93
C PHE A 257 14.27 -0.77 7.41
N PRO A 258 15.05 0.05 8.13
CA PRO A 258 16.43 -0.32 8.55
C PRO A 258 16.44 -1.55 9.47
N ASP A 259 15.37 -1.78 10.22
CA ASP A 259 15.19 -2.97 11.07
C ASP A 259 13.69 -3.36 11.16
N PRO A 260 13.34 -4.51 11.76
CA PRO A 260 11.97 -4.99 11.85
C PRO A 260 10.97 -4.04 12.54
N SER A 261 11.43 -3.17 13.44
CA SER A 261 10.54 -2.22 14.16
C SER A 261 9.90 -1.19 13.23
N TYR A 262 10.50 -0.92 12.08
CA TYR A 262 9.98 -0.02 11.05
C TYR A 262 8.94 -0.67 10.14
N LYS A 263 8.72 -1.99 10.23
CA LYS A 263 7.84 -2.77 9.33
C LYS A 263 6.40 -2.93 9.82
N MET A 264 5.97 -2.17 10.84
CA MET A 264 4.65 -2.34 11.44
C MET A 264 3.51 -2.08 10.44
N GLY A 265 3.61 -1.05 9.59
CA GLY A 265 2.65 -0.77 8.52
C GLY A 265 2.54 -1.93 7.51
N PRO A 266 3.64 -2.32 6.84
CA PRO A 266 3.64 -3.47 5.93
C PRO A 266 3.14 -4.78 6.54
N ARG A 267 3.34 -5.00 7.84
CA ARG A 267 2.87 -6.19 8.55
C ARG A 267 1.37 -6.13 8.87
N ALA A 268 0.85 -4.96 9.24
CA ALA A 268 -0.53 -4.79 9.66
C ALA A 268 -1.51 -4.66 8.49
N MET A 269 -1.18 -3.85 7.48
CA MET A 269 -2.13 -3.42 6.46
C MET A 269 -2.81 -4.57 5.70
N PRO A 270 -2.16 -5.67 5.30
CA PRO A 270 -2.85 -6.77 4.64
C PRO A 270 -4.03 -7.32 5.43
N SER A 271 -3.95 -7.31 6.77
CA SER A 271 -5.02 -7.81 7.65
C SER A 271 -6.26 -6.90 7.70
N HIS A 272 -6.13 -5.67 7.22
CA HIS A 272 -7.21 -4.69 7.12
C HIS A 272 -7.92 -4.68 5.77
N VAL A 273 -7.53 -5.53 4.81
CA VAL A 273 -8.35 -5.76 3.60
C VAL A 273 -9.63 -6.49 4.02
N PRO A 274 -10.82 -5.91 3.78
CA PRO A 274 -12.08 -6.48 4.27
C PRO A 274 -12.52 -7.68 3.42
N ILE A 275 -11.88 -8.84 3.65
CA ILE A 275 -12.28 -10.11 3.03
C ILE A 275 -13.50 -10.75 3.71
N VAL A 276 -13.78 -10.31 4.93
CA VAL A 276 -14.99 -10.62 5.71
C VAL A 276 -15.58 -9.30 6.23
N PRO A 277 -16.88 -9.28 6.61
CA PRO A 277 -17.47 -8.09 7.22
C PRO A 277 -16.68 -7.63 8.46
N ASP A 278 -16.34 -6.33 8.49
CA ASP A 278 -15.62 -5.70 9.58
C ASP A 278 -16.11 -4.26 9.82
N GLN A 279 -15.45 -3.53 10.70
CA GLN A 279 -15.80 -2.14 11.02
C GLN A 279 -15.73 -1.16 9.84
N SER A 280 -15.07 -1.52 8.73
CA SER A 280 -14.98 -0.68 7.54
C SER A 280 -16.17 -0.83 6.59
N LEU A 281 -17.05 -1.82 6.82
CA LEU A 281 -18.10 -2.23 5.89
C LEU A 281 -19.02 -1.08 5.48
N GLU A 282 -19.47 -0.26 6.44
CA GLU A 282 -20.37 0.85 6.18
C GLU A 282 -19.71 1.96 5.33
N GLU A 283 -18.46 2.28 5.63
CA GLU A 283 -17.71 3.27 4.85
C GLU A 283 -17.38 2.76 3.44
N GLN A 284 -17.16 1.45 3.28
CA GLN A 284 -17.01 0.81 1.97
C GLN A 284 -18.32 0.89 1.16
N ARG A 285 -19.46 0.63 1.80
CA ARG A 285 -20.79 0.74 1.17
C ARG A 285 -21.01 2.17 0.64
N LYS A 286 -20.80 3.19 1.47
CA LYS A 286 -20.95 4.60 1.08
C LYS A 286 -20.06 4.98 -0.10
N ALA A 287 -18.78 4.57 -0.07
CA ALA A 287 -17.86 4.86 -1.16
C ALA A 287 -18.29 4.17 -2.47
N ARG A 288 -18.79 2.94 -2.41
CA ARG A 288 -19.30 2.24 -3.60
C ARG A 288 -20.54 2.92 -4.17
N GLU A 289 -21.51 3.29 -3.33
CA GLU A 289 -22.71 4.02 -3.75
C GLU A 289 -22.37 5.32 -4.47
N PHE A 290 -21.37 6.07 -3.98
CA PHE A 290 -20.86 7.27 -4.65
C PHE A 290 -20.43 6.98 -6.10
N PHE A 291 -19.65 5.91 -6.34
CA PHE A 291 -19.20 5.56 -7.67
C PHE A 291 -20.32 4.97 -8.55
N GLU A 292 -21.31 4.30 -7.99
CA GLU A 292 -22.48 3.77 -8.70
C GLU A 292 -23.37 4.91 -9.24
N ILE A 293 -23.64 5.93 -8.43
CA ILE A 293 -24.36 7.13 -8.83
C ILE A 293 -23.60 7.86 -9.96
N GLY A 294 -22.29 8.00 -9.85
CA GLY A 294 -21.44 8.59 -10.89
C GLY A 294 -21.53 7.86 -12.24
N ARG A 295 -21.64 6.53 -12.23
CA ARG A 295 -21.84 5.72 -13.45
C ARG A 295 -23.19 5.97 -14.13
N ALA A 296 -24.26 6.16 -13.38
CA ALA A 296 -25.57 6.49 -13.94
C ALA A 296 -25.53 7.84 -14.66
N SER A 297 -24.94 8.86 -14.06
CA SER A 297 -24.81 10.18 -14.67
C SER A 297 -23.91 10.22 -15.92
N CYS A 298 -22.91 9.34 -16.02
CA CYS A 298 -22.07 9.19 -17.22
C CYS A 298 -22.81 8.49 -18.38
N ARG A 299 -23.66 7.51 -18.10
CA ARG A 299 -24.44 6.81 -19.12
C ARG A 299 -25.49 7.72 -19.78
N GLU A 300 -26.13 8.58 -19.02
CA GLU A 300 -27.11 9.55 -19.54
C GLU A 300 -26.46 10.58 -20.48
N ARG A 301 -25.21 11.00 -20.22
CA ARG A 301 -24.47 11.94 -21.09
C ARG A 301 -24.05 11.35 -22.44
N VAL A 302 -23.86 10.04 -22.54
CA VAL A 302 -23.47 9.35 -23.79
C VAL A 302 -24.70 9.07 -24.68
N SER A 303 -25.90 9.02 -24.11
CA SER A 303 -27.14 8.77 -24.86
C SER A 303 -27.76 10.01 -25.51
N THR A 304 -27.21 11.21 -25.24
CA THR A 304 -27.73 12.50 -25.77
C THR A 304 -26.78 13.21 -26.74
N SER A 305 -25.73 12.52 -27.23
CA SER A 305 -24.77 13.07 -28.23
C SER A 305 -24.79 12.33 -29.55
#